data_0366fdcef135e9693f1a4a4c5652a2a2
#
_entry.id   0366fdcef135e9693f1a4a4c5652a2a2
#
_cell.length_a   1.000
_cell.length_b   1.000
_cell.length_c   1.000
_cell.angle_alpha   90.00
_cell.angle_beta   90.00
_cell.angle_gamma   90.00
#
_symmetry.space_group_name_H-M   'P 1'
#
loop_
_entity.id
_entity.type
_entity.pdbx_description
1 polymer ?
#
loop_
_entity_poly.entity_id
_entity_poly.type
_entity_poly.pdbx_seq_one_letter_code
_entity_poly.pdbx_strand_id
1 'polypeptide(L)'
;NGKKLTKEMLFNTYLKLIKEYPVASIEDCFDQDDWKIWRDMTEKIGKEIMIVGDDFLASNPKRITQAINEKAANSLLLKINQIGTITEAIESANRAHNAGWNIIVSHRSGETNDDFIADFAVGVGAQYVKFGAPVKIERVAKYNRLLHIGEELKL
;
A
#
# COMPACT_ATOMS: atom_id res chain seq x y z
N ASN A 1 -21.14 -17.57 -0.21
CA ASN A 1 -21.60 -18.75 -0.97
C ASN A 1 -20.55 -19.86 -1.16
N GLY A 2 -19.33 -19.74 -0.61
CA GLY A 2 -18.29 -20.80 -0.60
C GLY A 2 -17.77 -21.27 -1.99
N LYS A 3 -18.12 -20.58 -3.08
CA LYS A 3 -17.67 -20.97 -4.41
C LYS A 3 -16.23 -20.46 -4.63
N LYS A 4 -15.30 -21.38 -4.87
CA LYS A 4 -13.91 -21.02 -5.23
C LYS A 4 -13.91 -20.39 -6.63
N LEU A 5 -13.29 -19.23 -6.76
CA LEU A 5 -13.03 -18.59 -8.05
C LEU A 5 -11.66 -19.05 -8.57
N THR A 6 -11.54 -19.24 -9.88
CA THR A 6 -10.21 -19.32 -10.51
C THR A 6 -9.57 -17.92 -10.54
N LYS A 7 -8.27 -17.86 -10.73
CA LYS A 7 -7.57 -16.57 -10.83
C LYS A 7 -8.06 -15.72 -12.03
N GLU A 8 -8.43 -16.36 -13.13
CA GLU A 8 -9.01 -15.70 -14.30
C GLU A 8 -10.41 -15.14 -14.00
N MET A 9 -11.22 -15.88 -13.25
CA MET A 9 -12.54 -15.38 -12.81
C MET A 9 -12.39 -14.20 -11.87
N LEU A 10 -11.42 -14.24 -10.95
CA LEU A 10 -11.13 -13.14 -10.03
C LEU A 10 -10.63 -11.90 -10.79
N PHE A 11 -9.70 -12.08 -11.74
CA PHE A 11 -9.21 -11.03 -12.62
C PHE A 11 -10.37 -10.32 -13.34
N ASN A 12 -11.24 -11.08 -13.98
CA ASN A 12 -12.41 -10.53 -14.68
C ASN A 12 -13.40 -9.84 -13.73
N THR A 13 -13.51 -10.32 -12.50
CA THR A 13 -14.33 -9.67 -11.46
C THR A 13 -13.79 -8.29 -11.12
N TYR A 14 -12.48 -8.12 -10.96
CA TYR A 14 -11.87 -6.81 -10.75
C TYR A 14 -12.10 -5.87 -11.93
N LEU A 15 -11.90 -6.34 -13.16
CA LEU A 15 -12.16 -5.51 -14.35
C LEU A 15 -13.61 -5.03 -14.41
N LYS A 16 -14.56 -5.90 -14.02
CA LYS A 16 -15.98 -5.52 -13.96
C LYS A 16 -16.24 -4.46 -12.89
N LEU A 17 -15.69 -4.65 -11.68
CA LEU A 17 -15.85 -3.70 -10.56
C LEU A 17 -15.30 -2.32 -10.91
N ILE A 18 -14.10 -2.26 -11.52
CA ILE A 18 -13.49 -1.00 -11.93
C ILE A 18 -14.33 -0.27 -12.99
N LYS A 19 -14.97 -1.02 -13.90
CA LYS A 19 -15.83 -0.44 -14.90
C LYS A 19 -17.15 0.08 -14.32
N GLU A 20 -17.67 -0.57 -13.28
CA GLU A 20 -18.98 -0.26 -12.70
C GLU A 20 -18.89 0.77 -11.55
N TYR A 21 -17.75 0.89 -10.88
CA TYR A 21 -17.55 1.73 -9.70
C TYR A 21 -16.30 2.59 -9.83
N PRO A 22 -16.23 3.75 -9.15
CA PRO A 22 -15.05 4.63 -9.16
C PRO A 22 -13.95 4.06 -8.24
N VAL A 23 -13.40 2.91 -8.60
CA VAL A 23 -12.32 2.25 -7.86
C VAL A 23 -11.01 2.99 -8.08
N ALA A 24 -10.36 3.46 -7.02
CA ALA A 24 -9.08 4.15 -7.08
C ALA A 24 -7.88 3.22 -6.84
N SER A 25 -8.08 2.11 -6.12
CA SER A 25 -7.01 1.16 -5.81
C SER A 25 -7.54 -0.25 -5.56
N ILE A 26 -6.70 -1.25 -5.81
CA ILE A 26 -6.90 -2.63 -5.35
C ILE A 26 -5.64 -3.07 -4.61
N GLU A 27 -5.82 -3.56 -3.39
CA GLU A 27 -4.75 -4.07 -2.53
C GLU A 27 -4.77 -5.60 -2.57
N ASP A 28 -3.59 -6.22 -2.75
CA ASP A 28 -3.36 -7.67 -2.77
C ASP A 28 -4.39 -8.43 -3.61
N CYS A 29 -4.48 -8.04 -4.87
CA CYS A 29 -5.49 -8.58 -5.78
C CYS A 29 -5.34 -10.08 -6.07
N PHE A 30 -4.15 -10.66 -5.88
CA PHE A 30 -3.85 -12.07 -6.13
C PHE A 30 -2.88 -12.63 -5.08
N ASP A 31 -2.63 -13.93 -5.18
CA ASP A 31 -1.62 -14.61 -4.38
C ASP A 31 -0.24 -13.95 -4.52
N GLN A 32 0.47 -13.83 -3.40
CA GLN A 32 1.76 -13.12 -3.30
C GLN A 32 2.88 -13.73 -4.15
N ASP A 33 2.74 -14.96 -4.61
CA ASP A 33 3.75 -15.65 -5.39
C ASP A 33 3.32 -15.86 -6.87
N ASP A 34 2.12 -15.44 -7.26
CA ASP A 34 1.67 -15.49 -8.66
C ASP A 34 2.06 -14.23 -9.45
N TRP A 35 3.36 -13.99 -9.58
CA TRP A 35 3.94 -12.83 -10.27
C TRP A 35 3.36 -12.56 -11.65
N LYS A 36 3.01 -13.63 -12.38
CA LYS A 36 2.48 -13.48 -13.73
C LYS A 36 1.17 -12.70 -13.76
N ILE A 37 0.21 -13.05 -12.90
CA ILE A 37 -1.09 -12.39 -12.91
C ILE A 37 -1.03 -10.97 -12.36
N TRP A 38 -0.08 -10.69 -11.45
CA TRP A 38 0.19 -9.33 -11.00
C TRP A 38 0.68 -8.44 -12.15
N ARG A 39 1.61 -8.94 -12.99
CA ARG A 39 2.04 -8.22 -14.20
C ARG A 39 0.88 -7.98 -15.16
N ASP A 40 0.12 -9.04 -15.47
CA ASP A 40 -1.01 -8.98 -16.39
C ASP A 40 -2.05 -7.93 -15.93
N MET A 41 -2.31 -7.86 -14.60
CA MET A 41 -3.22 -6.87 -14.02
C MET A 41 -2.65 -5.44 -14.11
N THR A 42 -1.40 -5.26 -13.72
CA THR A 42 -0.73 -3.95 -13.75
C THR A 42 -0.62 -3.41 -15.18
N GLU A 43 -0.30 -4.28 -16.15
CA GLU A 43 -0.30 -3.92 -17.57
C GLU A 43 -1.70 -3.47 -18.03
N LYS A 44 -2.75 -4.18 -17.60
CA LYS A 44 -4.11 -3.96 -18.05
C LYS A 44 -4.73 -2.67 -17.52
N ILE A 45 -4.56 -2.37 -16.23
CA ILE A 45 -5.28 -1.29 -15.54
C ILE A 45 -4.40 -0.39 -14.66
N GLY A 46 -3.12 -0.67 -14.55
CA GLY A 46 -2.22 0.10 -13.68
C GLY A 46 -2.01 1.56 -14.10
N LYS A 47 -2.49 1.97 -15.28
CA LYS A 47 -2.52 3.37 -15.69
C LYS A 47 -3.75 4.12 -15.17
N GLU A 48 -4.78 3.40 -14.73
CA GLU A 48 -6.06 3.95 -14.32
C GLU A 48 -6.20 3.95 -12.80
N ILE A 49 -5.66 2.92 -12.13
CA ILE A 49 -5.79 2.74 -10.68
C ILE A 49 -4.48 2.29 -10.03
N MET A 50 -4.39 2.43 -8.72
CA MET A 50 -3.28 1.88 -7.93
C MET A 50 -3.44 0.36 -7.77
N ILE A 51 -2.41 -0.38 -8.18
CA ILE A 51 -2.25 -1.81 -7.89
C ILE A 51 -1.27 -1.90 -6.72
N VAL A 52 -1.81 -2.09 -5.53
CA VAL A 52 -1.08 -1.97 -4.28
C VAL A 52 -0.61 -3.35 -3.82
N GLY A 53 0.69 -3.49 -3.60
CA GLY A 53 1.25 -4.70 -2.99
C GLY A 53 1.40 -4.52 -1.47
N ASP A 54 0.72 -5.38 -0.70
CA ASP A 54 0.89 -5.55 0.74
C ASP A 54 1.74 -6.81 1.00
N ASP A 55 1.13 -7.97 1.14
CA ASP A 55 1.86 -9.24 1.34
C ASP A 55 2.68 -9.63 0.09
N PHE A 56 2.23 -9.22 -1.09
CA PHE A 56 2.99 -9.35 -2.33
C PHE A 56 4.38 -8.73 -2.24
N LEU A 57 4.53 -7.57 -1.62
CA LEU A 57 5.81 -6.85 -1.48
C LEU A 57 6.43 -7.01 -0.08
N ALA A 58 5.61 -7.26 0.94
CA ALA A 58 6.01 -7.43 2.34
C ALA A 58 6.94 -6.31 2.86
N SER A 59 6.78 -5.09 2.35
CA SER A 59 7.69 -3.94 2.61
C SER A 59 9.17 -4.25 2.33
N ASN A 60 9.48 -5.30 1.57
CA ASN A 60 10.82 -5.84 1.37
C ASN A 60 11.51 -5.19 0.15
N PRO A 61 12.68 -4.51 0.33
CA PRO A 61 13.37 -3.84 -0.77
C PRO A 61 13.68 -4.74 -1.98
N LYS A 62 13.97 -6.04 -1.75
CA LYS A 62 14.25 -6.99 -2.85
C LYS A 62 13.01 -7.30 -3.66
N ARG A 63 11.86 -7.59 -2.98
CA ARG A 63 10.58 -7.84 -3.67
C ARG A 63 10.09 -6.59 -4.40
N ILE A 64 10.26 -5.41 -3.81
CA ILE A 64 9.94 -4.12 -4.44
C ILE A 64 10.76 -3.93 -5.71
N THR A 65 12.08 -4.15 -5.65
CA THR A 65 12.95 -4.04 -6.84
C THR A 65 12.52 -5.03 -7.94
N GLN A 66 12.20 -6.26 -7.58
CA GLN A 66 11.71 -7.25 -8.53
C GLN A 66 10.39 -6.78 -9.17
N ALA A 67 9.43 -6.32 -8.36
CA ALA A 67 8.13 -5.87 -8.85
C ALA A 67 8.24 -4.64 -9.77
N ILE A 68 9.18 -3.73 -9.49
CA ILE A 68 9.49 -2.59 -10.36
C ILE A 68 10.01 -3.09 -11.71
N ASN A 69 11.02 -3.98 -11.70
CA ASN A 69 11.64 -4.51 -12.92
C ASN A 69 10.64 -5.31 -13.77
N GLU A 70 9.76 -6.06 -13.13
CA GLU A 70 8.74 -6.88 -13.77
C GLU A 70 7.43 -6.12 -14.06
N LYS A 71 7.30 -4.86 -13.62
CA LYS A 71 6.07 -4.05 -13.73
C LYS A 71 4.86 -4.76 -13.13
N ALA A 72 5.04 -5.37 -11.95
CA ALA A 72 4.04 -6.22 -11.33
C ALA A 72 3.14 -5.49 -10.32
N ALA A 73 3.41 -4.23 -10.02
CA ALA A 73 2.62 -3.31 -9.19
C ALA A 73 2.98 -1.87 -9.57
N ASN A 74 2.27 -0.90 -8.99
CA ASN A 74 2.58 0.53 -9.14
C ASN A 74 2.43 1.31 -7.83
N SER A 75 2.17 0.62 -6.72
CA SER A 75 2.00 1.22 -5.40
C SER A 75 2.44 0.26 -4.31
N LEU A 76 3.04 0.83 -3.25
CA LEU A 76 3.55 0.10 -2.09
C LEU A 76 2.69 0.36 -0.87
N LEU A 77 2.21 -0.71 -0.21
CA LEU A 77 1.78 -0.62 1.17
C LEU A 77 2.99 -0.84 2.08
N LEU A 78 3.37 0.20 2.82
CA LEU A 78 4.57 0.21 3.66
C LEU A 78 4.22 0.01 5.11
N LYS A 79 4.72 -1.07 5.70
CA LYS A 79 4.56 -1.43 7.11
C LYS A 79 5.94 -1.59 7.75
N ILE A 80 6.33 -0.68 8.64
CA ILE A 80 7.66 -0.65 9.25
C ILE A 80 8.02 -1.98 9.91
N ASN A 81 7.09 -2.56 10.67
CA ASN A 81 7.36 -3.79 11.41
C ASN A 81 7.31 -5.07 10.55
N GLN A 82 6.93 -4.97 9.28
CA GLN A 82 6.97 -6.08 8.33
C GLN A 82 8.40 -6.34 7.86
N ILE A 83 9.16 -5.27 7.63
CA ILE A 83 10.59 -5.35 7.28
C ILE A 83 11.48 -5.32 8.53
N GLY A 84 11.09 -4.63 9.59
CA GLY A 84 11.68 -4.73 10.93
C GLY A 84 12.54 -3.56 11.37
N THR A 85 13.11 -2.75 10.48
CA THR A 85 13.90 -1.56 10.81
C THR A 85 13.41 -0.32 10.06
N ILE A 86 13.57 0.85 10.68
CA ILE A 86 13.27 2.14 10.02
C ILE A 86 14.16 2.34 8.79
N THR A 87 15.42 1.96 8.86
CA THR A 87 16.37 2.10 7.75
C THR A 87 15.89 1.34 6.51
N GLU A 88 15.50 0.09 6.67
CA GLU A 88 14.99 -0.73 5.55
C GLU A 88 13.62 -0.24 5.06
N ALA A 89 12.78 0.28 5.95
CA ALA A 89 11.51 0.89 5.58
C ALA A 89 11.72 2.15 4.72
N ILE A 90 12.69 3.01 5.09
CA ILE A 90 13.09 4.18 4.29
C ILE A 90 13.67 3.73 2.94
N GLU A 91 14.50 2.68 2.92
CA GLU A 91 15.03 2.13 1.67
C GLU A 91 13.89 1.66 0.74
N SER A 92 12.89 0.97 1.29
CA SER A 92 11.71 0.54 0.56
C SER A 92 10.92 1.72 -0.03
N ALA A 93 10.71 2.76 0.78
CA ALA A 93 10.07 4.00 0.33
C ALA A 93 10.85 4.67 -0.81
N ASN A 94 12.16 4.80 -0.67
CA ASN A 94 13.02 5.41 -1.69
C ASN A 94 12.99 4.64 -3.02
N ARG A 95 12.96 3.30 -2.97
CA ARG A 95 12.84 2.46 -4.18
C ARG A 95 11.51 2.70 -4.89
N ALA A 96 10.41 2.75 -4.15
CA ALA A 96 9.08 3.04 -4.68
C ALA A 96 9.01 4.45 -5.29
N HIS A 97 9.52 5.46 -4.59
CA HIS A 97 9.59 6.84 -5.10
C HIS A 97 10.38 6.95 -6.41
N ASN A 98 11.56 6.34 -6.45
CA ASN A 98 12.42 6.38 -7.65
C ASN A 98 11.78 5.70 -8.86
N ALA A 99 10.84 4.80 -8.63
CA ALA A 99 10.04 4.16 -9.68
C ALA A 99 8.74 4.92 -10.02
N GLY A 100 8.47 6.04 -9.36
CA GLY A 100 7.24 6.81 -9.55
C GLY A 100 6.00 6.15 -8.95
N TRP A 101 6.17 5.25 -7.98
CA TRP A 101 5.06 4.58 -7.30
C TRP A 101 4.46 5.44 -6.21
N ASN A 102 3.17 5.22 -5.92
CA ASN A 102 2.56 5.73 -4.71
C ASN A 102 2.96 4.90 -3.49
N ILE A 103 3.05 5.57 -2.33
CA ILE A 103 3.33 4.94 -1.04
C ILE A 103 2.13 5.16 -0.12
N ILE A 104 1.64 4.07 0.47
CA ILE A 104 0.62 4.07 1.50
C ILE A 104 1.27 3.56 2.78
N VAL A 105 1.49 4.43 3.77
CA VAL A 105 2.00 4.00 5.08
C VAL A 105 0.85 3.45 5.92
N SER A 106 1.03 2.22 6.39
CA SER A 106 -0.06 1.49 7.02
C SER A 106 0.24 1.09 8.45
N HIS A 107 -0.80 1.20 9.29
CA HIS A 107 -0.87 0.59 10.61
C HIS A 107 -0.94 -0.95 10.52
N ARG A 108 -0.98 -1.59 11.69
CA ARG A 108 -1.30 -3.02 11.83
C ARG A 108 -2.62 -3.20 12.58
N SER A 109 -3.13 -4.44 12.60
CA SER A 109 -4.36 -4.78 13.34
C SER A 109 -4.21 -4.56 14.85
N GLY A 110 -3.04 -4.92 15.42
CA GLY A 110 -2.65 -4.58 16.78
C GLY A 110 -1.90 -3.26 16.82
N GLU A 111 -2.42 -2.25 17.53
CA GLU A 111 -1.85 -0.92 17.64
C GLU A 111 -1.86 -0.41 19.08
N THR A 112 -0.99 0.55 19.34
CA THR A 112 -0.92 1.32 20.59
C THR A 112 -1.24 2.79 20.35
N ASN A 113 -1.19 3.60 21.40
CA ASN A 113 -1.38 5.05 21.27
C ASN A 113 -0.13 5.78 20.72
N ASP A 114 0.95 5.06 20.42
CA ASP A 114 2.13 5.60 19.74
C ASP A 114 1.72 6.15 18.36
N ASP A 115 2.15 7.35 18.03
CA ASP A 115 1.77 8.09 16.82
C ASP A 115 2.94 8.32 15.85
N PHE A 116 4.13 7.77 16.16
CA PHE A 116 5.35 7.90 15.34
C PHE A 116 5.12 7.60 13.86
N ILE A 117 4.20 6.68 13.54
CA ILE A 117 3.90 6.30 12.15
C ILE A 117 3.37 7.49 11.32
N ALA A 118 2.79 8.50 11.97
CA ALA A 118 2.34 9.72 11.29
C ALA A 118 3.54 10.57 10.86
N ASP A 119 4.52 10.77 11.76
CA ASP A 119 5.77 11.46 11.44
C ASP A 119 6.56 10.71 10.37
N PHE A 120 6.62 9.39 10.47
CA PHE A 120 7.25 8.56 9.46
C PHE A 120 6.59 8.70 8.09
N ALA A 121 5.25 8.68 8.03
CA ALA A 121 4.52 8.81 6.76
C ALA A 121 4.80 10.14 6.07
N VAL A 122 4.81 11.23 6.82
CA VAL A 122 5.16 12.57 6.29
C VAL A 122 6.64 12.60 5.91
N GLY A 123 7.52 12.08 6.78
CA GLY A 123 8.97 12.09 6.56
C GLY A 123 9.42 11.32 5.32
N VAL A 124 8.74 10.22 4.96
CA VAL A 124 9.02 9.48 3.71
C VAL A 124 8.23 10.01 2.51
N GLY A 125 7.46 11.07 2.67
CA GLY A 125 6.66 11.66 1.58
C GLY A 125 5.57 10.74 1.06
N ALA A 126 4.91 9.96 1.94
CA ALA A 126 3.82 9.10 1.54
C ALA A 126 2.61 9.91 1.06
N GLN A 127 2.00 9.50 -0.05
CA GLN A 127 0.82 10.15 -0.61
C GLN A 127 -0.45 9.77 0.15
N TYR A 128 -0.44 8.60 0.80
CA TYR A 128 -1.61 8.04 1.49
C TYR A 128 -1.21 7.41 2.82
N VAL A 129 -2.19 7.34 3.72
CA VAL A 129 -2.07 6.60 4.98
C VAL A 129 -3.27 5.65 5.15
N LYS A 130 -3.02 4.51 5.79
CA LYS A 130 -4.03 3.52 6.16
C LYS A 130 -3.92 3.28 7.68
N PHE A 131 -4.59 4.11 8.48
CA PHE A 131 -4.48 4.10 9.95
C PHE A 131 -5.72 3.54 10.64
N GLY A 132 -6.67 2.99 9.87
CA GLY A 132 -7.94 2.47 10.37
C GLY A 132 -8.99 3.56 10.60
N ALA A 133 -10.18 3.15 11.02
CA ALA A 133 -11.26 4.09 11.32
C ALA A 133 -10.95 4.91 12.58
N PRO A 134 -11.21 6.22 12.60
CA PRO A 134 -10.90 7.10 13.74
C PRO A 134 -11.96 6.96 14.87
N VAL A 135 -12.17 5.74 15.35
CA VAL A 135 -13.16 5.42 16.41
C VAL A 135 -12.51 4.88 17.68
N LYS A 136 -11.24 4.46 17.61
CA LYS A 136 -10.48 3.99 18.76
C LYS A 136 -9.27 4.88 18.97
N ILE A 137 -8.87 5.07 20.24
CA ILE A 137 -7.84 6.02 20.61
C ILE A 137 -6.49 5.73 19.92
N GLU A 138 -6.13 4.46 19.78
CA GLU A 138 -4.91 4.03 19.08
C GLU A 138 -4.92 4.36 17.58
N ARG A 139 -6.08 4.67 17.00
CA ARG A 139 -6.23 5.15 15.61
C ARG A 139 -6.29 6.67 15.57
N VAL A 140 -7.08 7.26 16.45
CA VAL A 140 -7.27 8.71 16.54
C VAL A 140 -5.96 9.43 16.83
N ALA A 141 -5.09 8.87 17.68
CA ALA A 141 -3.77 9.43 17.99
C ALA A 141 -2.98 9.77 16.72
N LYS A 142 -2.96 8.86 15.75
CA LYS A 142 -2.21 9.03 14.48
C LYS A 142 -2.80 10.12 13.59
N TYR A 143 -4.11 10.24 13.53
CA TYR A 143 -4.77 11.32 12.79
C TYR A 143 -4.56 12.68 13.47
N ASN A 144 -4.63 12.74 14.82
CA ASN A 144 -4.32 13.96 15.56
C ASN A 144 -2.88 14.40 15.35
N ARG A 145 -1.93 13.44 15.30
CA ARG A 145 -0.53 13.76 15.01
C ARG A 145 -0.37 14.35 13.60
N LEU A 146 -1.06 13.79 12.59
CA LEU A 146 -1.05 14.39 11.24
C LEU A 146 -1.58 15.82 11.23
N LEU A 147 -2.64 16.12 11.99
CA LEU A 147 -3.16 17.50 12.11
C LEU A 147 -2.13 18.44 12.73
N HIS A 148 -1.46 18.01 13.82
CA HIS A 148 -0.40 18.82 14.44
C HIS A 148 0.77 19.04 13.49
N ILE A 149 1.20 18.01 12.73
CA ILE A 149 2.26 18.18 11.72
C ILE A 149 1.82 19.21 10.65
N GLY A 150 0.56 19.17 10.20
CA GLY A 150 0.02 20.15 9.27
C GLY A 150 0.09 21.58 9.82
N GLU A 151 -0.24 21.78 11.09
CA GLU A 151 -0.12 23.08 11.78
C GLU A 151 1.33 23.53 11.90
N GLU A 152 2.26 22.63 12.29
CA GLU A 152 3.69 22.90 12.39
C GLU A 152 4.29 23.32 11.03
N LEU A 153 3.87 22.70 9.95
CA LEU A 153 4.32 22.96 8.58
C LEU A 153 3.55 24.09 7.90
N LYS A 154 2.50 24.63 8.54
CA LYS A 154 1.63 25.68 7.99
C LYS A 154 0.96 25.31 6.67
N LEU A 155 0.50 24.06 6.58
CA LEU A 155 -0.21 23.50 5.43
C LEU A 155 -1.72 23.80 5.50
#